data_7c10145a20f78fd0bdb7736f4af3f8c1
#
_entry.id   7c10145a20f78fd0bdb7736f4af3f8c1
#
_cell.length_a   1.000
_cell.length_b   1.000
_cell.length_c   1.000
_cell.angle_alpha   90.00
_cell.angle_beta   90.00
_cell.angle_gamma   90.00
#
_symmetry.space_group_name_H-M   'P 1'
#
loop_
_entity.id
_entity.type
_entity.pdbx_description
1 polymer ?
#
loop_
_entity_poly.entity_id
_entity_poly.type
_entity_poly.pdbx_seq_one_letter_code
_entity_poly.pdbx_strand_id
1 'polypeptide(L)'
;MKWTRRDVVLGLPTLMAFNLIGCTAKTNAATNDETATTTETDKKASGATQITAAEILDGYAFTSTAADENAILVNTADEVTISNSTVDKTGDSDGGDDSNFYGKNAAVLVEGGSTTTLTNLTVTSDAKGANGIFSYGGNGGHNGGEGDGTKVIIKDSIITTTGDGSGGTMTTGGGITNASNLTVTTNGQSSAAIRTDRGGGTVYVDGGTYTSNGLGSPAIYSTAEIHVANAALVSNLSEGVCIEGLNSIELTDCDLTANNTKCNGNATFMDTIMIYQSMSGDAASGNSTFAMTGGSLTSKNGHMFHVTNTNADIELNGVKLTNEDTANVLISVCDDGWNGGNNKATFNAKAQDLAGAVLVGNNSTLALNLTEGSTLEGYVDGNIVNAANQTVSTEVGTVTITLDTNSTWTLTADSHVTEFTGTAANVIANGHTLYVNGTALTGTN
;
A
#
# COMPACT_ATOMS: atom_id res chain seq x y z
N MET A 1 17.05 -14.59 66.49
CA MET A 1 16.90 -13.28 65.82
C MET A 1 16.29 -13.54 64.48
N LYS A 2 14.99 -13.22 64.30
CA LYS A 2 14.23 -13.41 63.07
C LYS A 2 14.39 -12.16 62.18
N TRP A 3 14.77 -12.35 60.91
CA TRP A 3 14.75 -11.32 59.90
C TRP A 3 13.54 -11.57 58.99
N THR A 4 12.65 -10.61 58.98
CA THR A 4 11.47 -10.54 58.11
C THR A 4 11.85 -10.02 56.73
N ARG A 5 11.37 -10.71 55.67
CA ARG A 5 11.44 -10.24 54.26
C ARG A 5 10.55 -8.98 54.10
N ARG A 6 11.12 -7.96 53.52
CA ARG A 6 10.38 -6.83 52.95
C ARG A 6 10.03 -7.16 51.50
N ASP A 7 8.75 -7.16 51.21
CA ASP A 7 8.23 -7.27 49.86
C ASP A 7 8.53 -5.96 49.08
N VAL A 8 9.30 -6.09 48.02
CA VAL A 8 9.49 -5.02 47.03
C VAL A 8 8.40 -5.19 45.99
N VAL A 9 7.42 -4.34 46.00
CA VAL A 9 6.42 -4.21 44.93
C VAL A 9 7.11 -3.53 43.75
N LEU A 10 7.47 -4.29 42.74
CA LEU A 10 7.87 -3.79 41.43
C LEU A 10 6.58 -3.37 40.71
N GLY A 11 6.39 -2.05 40.58
CA GLY A 11 5.36 -1.50 39.74
C GLY A 11 5.62 -1.89 38.28
N LEU A 12 4.72 -2.66 37.70
CA LEU A 12 4.66 -2.86 36.24
C LEU A 12 4.32 -1.52 35.58
N PRO A 13 5.04 -1.14 34.53
CA PRO A 13 4.57 -0.05 33.66
C PRO A 13 3.30 -0.48 32.96
N THR A 14 2.26 0.31 33.10
CA THR A 14 1.00 0.15 32.37
C THR A 14 1.33 0.31 30.87
N LEU A 15 1.33 -0.78 30.13
CA LEU A 15 1.32 -0.74 28.66
C LEU A 15 -0.04 -0.10 28.27
N MET A 16 0.01 1.13 27.79
CA MET A 16 -1.10 1.68 27.02
C MET A 16 -1.15 0.89 25.70
N ALA A 17 -2.15 0.04 25.57
CA ALA A 17 -2.49 -0.59 24.31
C ALA A 17 -3.03 0.51 23.37
N PHE A 18 -2.23 0.94 22.42
CA PHE A 18 -2.72 1.72 21.30
C PHE A 18 -3.44 0.76 20.37
N ASN A 19 -4.74 0.92 20.22
CA ASN A 19 -5.52 0.25 19.19
C ASN A 19 -5.09 0.78 17.82
N LEU A 20 -4.30 0.00 17.11
CA LEU A 20 -3.98 0.22 15.70
C LEU A 20 -5.16 -0.27 14.86
N ILE A 21 -5.92 0.66 14.32
CA ILE A 21 -6.97 0.39 13.36
C ILE A 21 -6.31 0.17 12.01
N GLY A 22 -6.28 -1.08 11.57
CA GLY A 22 -5.70 -1.45 10.29
C GLY A 22 -4.56 -2.46 10.36
N CYS A 23 -4.52 -3.35 11.34
CA CYS A 23 -3.72 -4.59 11.46
C CYS A 23 -3.65 -4.99 12.94
N THR A 24 -4.73 -5.46 13.54
CA THR A 24 -4.68 -6.07 14.86
C THR A 24 -4.59 -7.58 14.73
N ALA A 25 -3.39 -8.12 14.90
CA ALA A 25 -3.21 -9.54 15.16
C ALA A 25 -3.89 -9.91 16.48
N LYS A 26 -5.02 -10.62 16.45
CA LYS A 26 -5.47 -11.41 17.58
C LYS A 26 -4.69 -12.71 17.62
N THR A 27 -3.77 -12.85 18.57
CA THR A 27 -3.21 -14.13 18.92
C THR A 27 -4.31 -15.00 19.53
N ASN A 28 -4.88 -15.91 18.77
CA ASN A 28 -5.67 -17.02 19.29
C ASN A 28 -4.96 -18.31 18.96
N ALA A 29 -4.54 -19.01 20.02
CA ALA A 29 -4.12 -20.39 19.95
C ALA A 29 -5.27 -21.26 19.41
N ALA A 30 -4.95 -22.12 18.46
CA ALA A 30 -5.88 -23.07 17.87
C ALA A 30 -6.50 -23.99 18.91
N THR A 31 -7.83 -23.96 19.05
CA THR A 31 -8.62 -25.11 19.49
C THR A 31 -9.98 -25.04 18.80
N ASN A 32 -10.19 -26.06 17.94
CA ASN A 32 -11.45 -26.70 17.52
C ASN A 32 -12.64 -25.82 17.05
N ASP A 33 -12.86 -25.93 15.74
CA ASP A 33 -14.11 -26.15 15.02
C ASP A 33 -15.39 -26.05 15.86
N GLU A 34 -16.02 -24.90 15.86
CA GLU A 34 -17.46 -24.74 15.96
C GLU A 34 -17.89 -23.63 15.00
N THR A 35 -18.72 -23.99 14.04
CA THR A 35 -19.44 -23.11 13.14
C THR A 35 -20.28 -22.10 13.95
N ALA A 36 -19.65 -21.00 14.33
CA ALA A 36 -20.38 -19.83 14.82
C ALA A 36 -20.93 -19.08 13.60
N THR A 37 -22.15 -19.42 13.20
CA THR A 37 -23.02 -18.50 12.46
C THR A 37 -23.29 -17.32 13.37
N THR A 38 -22.40 -16.35 13.43
CA THR A 38 -22.75 -15.00 13.86
C THR A 38 -23.65 -14.45 12.75
N THR A 39 -24.92 -14.34 13.01
CA THR A 39 -25.80 -13.44 12.28
C THR A 39 -25.22 -12.04 12.49
N GLU A 40 -24.37 -11.55 11.56
CA GLU A 40 -24.12 -10.14 11.42
C GLU A 40 -25.49 -9.49 11.21
N THR A 41 -25.97 -8.79 12.22
CA THR A 41 -27.03 -7.83 12.02
C THR A 41 -26.40 -6.74 11.16
N ASP A 42 -26.67 -6.76 9.86
CA ASP A 42 -26.35 -5.69 8.93
C ASP A 42 -26.85 -4.38 9.53
N LYS A 43 -25.96 -3.65 10.18
CA LYS A 43 -26.25 -2.28 10.58
C LYS A 43 -26.34 -1.49 9.27
N LYS A 44 -27.56 -1.23 8.84
CA LYS A 44 -27.84 -0.45 7.64
C LYS A 44 -27.13 0.89 7.73
N ALA A 45 -26.44 1.28 6.65
CA ALA A 45 -25.85 2.61 6.57
C ALA A 45 -26.93 3.69 6.72
N SER A 46 -26.55 4.82 7.31
CA SER A 46 -27.42 5.98 7.45
C SER A 46 -26.78 7.21 6.81
N GLY A 47 -27.59 8.12 6.29
CA GLY A 47 -27.13 9.37 5.70
C GLY A 47 -28.03 10.52 6.06
N ALA A 48 -27.43 11.69 6.34
CA ALA A 48 -28.17 12.93 6.54
C ALA A 48 -28.97 13.29 5.26
N THR A 49 -28.39 13.06 4.11
CA THR A 49 -29.07 13.04 2.82
C THR A 49 -29.06 11.62 2.27
N GLN A 50 -30.26 11.05 2.04
CA GLN A 50 -30.39 9.71 1.47
C GLN A 50 -30.97 9.81 0.05
N ILE A 51 -30.28 9.21 -0.93
CA ILE A 51 -30.69 9.15 -2.33
C ILE A 51 -31.03 7.70 -2.66
N THR A 52 -32.29 7.42 -2.93
CA THR A 52 -32.83 6.06 -3.12
C THR A 52 -33.46 5.83 -4.49
N ALA A 53 -33.28 6.78 -5.41
CA ALA A 53 -33.76 6.73 -6.79
C ALA A 53 -32.88 7.62 -7.66
N ALA A 54 -33.07 7.58 -8.98
CA ALA A 54 -32.38 8.47 -9.91
C ALA A 54 -32.58 9.94 -9.53
N GLU A 55 -31.48 10.70 -9.40
CA GLU A 55 -31.53 12.10 -9.01
C GLU A 55 -30.38 12.89 -9.65
N ILE A 56 -30.65 14.17 -9.91
CA ILE A 56 -29.63 15.15 -10.39
C ILE A 56 -29.64 16.32 -9.42
N LEU A 57 -28.54 16.54 -8.74
CA LEU A 57 -28.34 17.59 -7.74
C LEU A 57 -27.22 18.52 -8.19
N ASP A 58 -27.48 19.82 -8.20
CA ASP A 58 -26.51 20.83 -8.65
C ASP A 58 -26.48 22.03 -7.70
N GLY A 59 -25.31 22.36 -7.17
CA GLY A 59 -25.12 23.54 -6.31
C GLY A 59 -25.64 23.39 -4.88
N TYR A 60 -25.64 22.19 -4.34
CA TYR A 60 -26.08 21.90 -2.96
C TYR A 60 -24.94 21.99 -1.95
N ALA A 61 -25.31 22.23 -0.68
CA ALA A 61 -24.44 22.05 0.47
C ALA A 61 -24.97 20.90 1.33
N PHE A 62 -24.20 19.82 1.43
CA PHE A 62 -24.53 18.65 2.22
C PHE A 62 -23.71 18.63 3.50
N THR A 63 -24.32 18.31 4.62
CA THR A 63 -23.62 18.27 5.91
C THR A 63 -24.09 17.09 6.76
N SER A 64 -23.18 16.49 7.51
CA SER A 64 -23.49 15.61 8.63
C SER A 64 -22.56 15.89 9.80
N THR A 65 -23.14 16.03 11.00
CA THR A 65 -22.41 16.19 12.25
C THR A 65 -22.61 15.03 13.21
N ALA A 66 -23.42 14.06 12.83
CA ALA A 66 -23.68 12.88 13.63
C ALA A 66 -22.57 11.83 13.43
N ALA A 67 -22.30 11.09 14.51
CA ALA A 67 -21.45 9.91 14.46
C ALA A 67 -22.13 8.79 13.67
N ASP A 68 -21.35 8.01 12.94
CA ASP A 68 -21.81 6.85 12.16
C ASP A 68 -22.90 7.20 11.12
N GLU A 69 -22.90 8.41 10.62
CA GLU A 69 -23.82 8.91 9.61
C GLU A 69 -23.05 9.52 8.43
N ASN A 70 -23.38 9.13 7.22
CA ASN A 70 -22.83 9.72 6.00
C ASN A 70 -23.46 11.11 5.75
N ALA A 71 -22.71 12.07 5.18
CA ALA A 71 -23.36 13.32 4.75
C ALA A 71 -24.25 13.06 3.53
N ILE A 72 -23.81 12.19 2.62
CA ILE A 72 -24.59 11.67 1.51
C ILE A 72 -24.51 10.14 1.52
N LEU A 73 -25.66 9.48 1.51
CA LEU A 73 -25.81 8.05 1.26
C LEU A 73 -26.59 7.85 -0.05
N VAL A 74 -25.93 7.31 -1.06
CA VAL A 74 -26.58 6.84 -2.29
C VAL A 74 -26.77 5.32 -2.16
N ASN A 75 -28.01 4.88 -2.12
CA ASN A 75 -28.36 3.46 -2.05
C ASN A 75 -29.51 3.17 -3.03
N THR A 76 -29.18 2.92 -4.27
CA THR A 76 -30.11 2.64 -5.37
C THR A 76 -29.35 1.95 -6.49
N ALA A 77 -30.04 1.24 -7.36
CA ALA A 77 -29.47 0.73 -8.61
C ALA A 77 -29.53 1.75 -9.78
N ASP A 78 -30.09 2.91 -9.52
CA ASP A 78 -30.27 3.95 -10.54
C ASP A 78 -29.00 4.82 -10.70
N GLU A 79 -29.00 5.65 -11.75
CA GLU A 79 -27.96 6.65 -11.97
C GLU A 79 -28.22 7.91 -11.11
N VAL A 80 -27.17 8.41 -10.46
CA VAL A 80 -27.21 9.64 -9.65
C VAL A 80 -26.14 10.58 -10.14
N THR A 81 -26.45 11.88 -10.22
CA THR A 81 -25.49 12.92 -10.56
C THR A 81 -25.50 14.02 -9.50
N ILE A 82 -24.32 14.36 -8.96
CA ILE A 82 -24.13 15.46 -8.03
C ILE A 82 -23.04 16.37 -8.58
N SER A 83 -23.32 17.65 -8.74
CA SER A 83 -22.37 18.60 -9.30
C SER A 83 -22.31 19.92 -8.53
N ASN A 84 -21.16 20.64 -8.65
CA ASN A 84 -20.97 22.00 -8.14
C ASN A 84 -21.35 22.16 -6.66
N SER A 85 -21.08 21.16 -5.83
CA SER A 85 -21.63 21.04 -4.48
C SER A 85 -20.52 20.93 -3.42
N THR A 86 -20.87 21.26 -2.18
CA THR A 86 -20.00 21.04 -1.01
C THR A 86 -20.52 19.92 -0.15
N VAL A 87 -19.60 19.16 0.44
CA VAL A 87 -19.91 18.09 1.38
C VAL A 87 -19.03 18.25 2.61
N ASP A 88 -19.64 18.51 3.77
CA ASP A 88 -18.93 18.69 5.02
C ASP A 88 -19.34 17.58 6.01
N LYS A 89 -18.39 16.79 6.45
CA LYS A 89 -18.58 15.72 7.43
C LYS A 89 -17.79 15.99 8.69
N THR A 90 -18.48 16.06 9.81
CA THR A 90 -17.92 15.99 11.15
C THR A 90 -18.67 14.90 11.95
N GLY A 91 -18.25 14.55 13.10
CA GLY A 91 -18.88 13.47 13.86
C GLY A 91 -18.13 12.16 13.67
N ASP A 92 -17.41 11.80 14.72
CA ASP A 92 -16.50 10.65 14.73
C ASP A 92 -17.25 9.32 14.70
N SER A 93 -16.59 8.33 14.08
CA SER A 93 -16.87 6.91 14.27
C SER A 93 -15.78 6.30 15.15
N ASP A 94 -16.01 5.10 15.68
CA ASP A 94 -14.96 4.33 16.35
C ASP A 94 -13.86 3.89 15.37
N GLY A 95 -14.11 4.00 14.04
CA GLY A 95 -13.18 3.64 12.98
C GLY A 95 -12.96 2.14 12.86
N GLY A 96 -13.91 1.32 13.29
CA GLY A 96 -13.92 -0.12 13.15
C GLY A 96 -14.31 -0.58 11.74
N ASP A 97 -14.65 -1.87 11.63
CA ASP A 97 -15.01 -2.54 10.38
C ASP A 97 -16.12 -1.81 9.62
N ASP A 98 -17.10 -1.27 10.36
CA ASP A 98 -18.24 -0.54 9.78
C ASP A 98 -17.79 0.69 8.98
N SER A 99 -16.81 1.45 9.46
CA SER A 99 -16.27 2.61 8.75
C SER A 99 -15.28 2.23 7.65
N ASN A 100 -14.41 1.24 7.92
CA ASN A 100 -13.30 0.91 7.03
C ASN A 100 -13.74 0.05 5.85
N PHE A 101 -14.67 -0.89 6.07
CA PHE A 101 -15.05 -1.87 5.04
C PHE A 101 -16.40 -1.58 4.39
N TYR A 102 -17.30 -0.92 5.12
CA TYR A 102 -18.68 -0.66 4.64
C TYR A 102 -19.00 0.82 4.49
N GLY A 103 -18.07 1.72 4.79
CA GLY A 103 -18.21 3.16 4.57
C GLY A 103 -19.22 3.89 5.46
N LYS A 104 -19.62 3.27 6.58
CA LYS A 104 -20.56 3.88 7.52
C LYS A 104 -19.87 5.00 8.30
N ASN A 105 -19.92 6.16 7.88
CA ASN A 105 -19.42 7.46 8.35
C ASN A 105 -18.68 8.26 7.26
N ALA A 106 -18.57 7.75 6.04
CA ALA A 106 -17.93 8.49 4.95
C ALA A 106 -18.67 9.81 4.68
N ALA A 107 -17.98 10.79 4.13
CA ALA A 107 -18.65 12.01 3.67
C ALA A 107 -19.65 11.68 2.54
N VAL A 108 -19.25 10.84 1.58
CA VAL A 108 -20.14 10.29 0.55
C VAL A 108 -19.97 8.79 0.50
N LEU A 109 -21.04 8.04 0.75
CA LEU A 109 -21.11 6.59 0.53
C LEU A 109 -22.03 6.30 -0.66
N VAL A 110 -21.52 5.48 -1.59
CA VAL A 110 -22.30 4.95 -2.73
C VAL A 110 -22.34 3.44 -2.63
N GLU A 111 -23.54 2.88 -2.64
CA GLU A 111 -23.82 1.43 -2.59
C GLU A 111 -25.06 1.06 -3.39
N GLY A 112 -25.42 -0.23 -3.44
CA GLY A 112 -26.68 -0.71 -4.00
C GLY A 112 -26.73 -0.80 -5.52
N GLY A 113 -25.56 -0.90 -6.16
CA GLY A 113 -25.46 -1.05 -7.63
C GLY A 113 -25.54 0.27 -8.40
N SER A 114 -25.50 1.42 -7.71
CA SER A 114 -25.60 2.75 -8.35
C SER A 114 -24.40 3.04 -9.24
N THR A 115 -24.65 3.72 -10.36
CA THR A 115 -23.64 4.50 -11.08
C THR A 115 -23.80 5.96 -10.69
N THR A 116 -22.92 6.44 -9.80
CA THR A 116 -22.96 7.81 -9.27
C THR A 116 -21.86 8.66 -9.90
N THR A 117 -22.24 9.76 -10.53
CA THR A 117 -21.32 10.74 -11.12
C THR A 117 -21.22 11.96 -10.21
N LEU A 118 -20.00 12.28 -9.79
CA LEU A 118 -19.64 13.39 -8.90
C LEU A 118 -18.73 14.35 -9.67
N THR A 119 -19.10 15.63 -9.79
CA THR A 119 -18.29 16.58 -10.58
C THR A 119 -18.19 17.93 -9.87
N ASN A 120 -16.98 18.46 -9.80
CA ASN A 120 -16.70 19.77 -9.18
C ASN A 120 -17.23 19.85 -7.75
N LEU A 121 -16.88 18.86 -6.94
CA LEU A 121 -17.21 18.83 -5.52
C LEU A 121 -16.05 19.36 -4.67
N THR A 122 -16.40 20.00 -3.56
CA THR A 122 -15.48 20.23 -2.44
C THR A 122 -15.95 19.38 -1.26
N VAL A 123 -15.15 18.36 -0.93
CA VAL A 123 -15.46 17.42 0.15
C VAL A 123 -14.49 17.63 1.29
N THR A 124 -15.01 17.94 2.47
CA THR A 124 -14.25 18.07 3.71
C THR A 124 -14.74 17.02 4.71
N SER A 125 -13.82 16.27 5.27
CA SER A 125 -14.10 15.35 6.37
C SER A 125 -13.16 15.64 7.53
N ASP A 126 -13.69 16.22 8.59
CA ASP A 126 -12.98 16.49 9.85
C ASP A 126 -13.52 15.59 10.95
N ALA A 127 -13.36 14.28 10.74
CA ALA A 127 -13.88 13.27 11.65
C ALA A 127 -13.06 11.98 11.54
N LYS A 128 -12.95 11.25 12.65
CA LYS A 128 -12.32 9.93 12.70
C LYS A 128 -13.20 8.89 11.98
N GLY A 129 -12.57 8.02 11.20
CA GLY A 129 -13.25 6.95 10.44
C GLY A 129 -14.20 7.48 9.36
N ALA A 130 -13.93 8.70 8.84
CA ALA A 130 -14.78 9.36 7.88
C ALA A 130 -14.05 9.56 6.55
N ASN A 131 -14.04 8.52 5.71
CA ASN A 131 -13.47 8.59 4.37
C ASN A 131 -14.17 9.67 3.53
N GLY A 132 -13.44 10.30 2.58
CA GLY A 132 -14.01 11.34 1.71
C GLY A 132 -15.09 10.77 0.79
N ILE A 133 -14.69 9.95 -0.17
CA ILE A 133 -15.61 9.28 -1.11
C ILE A 133 -15.46 7.77 -0.96
N PHE A 134 -16.56 7.07 -0.82
CA PHE A 134 -16.59 5.62 -0.61
C PHE A 134 -17.47 4.91 -1.65
N SER A 135 -16.90 3.95 -2.37
CA SER A 135 -17.60 3.03 -3.28
C SER A 135 -17.64 1.65 -2.65
N TYR A 136 -18.81 1.19 -2.22
CA TYR A 136 -19.01 -0.13 -1.63
C TYR A 136 -19.82 -1.02 -2.56
N GLY A 137 -19.24 -2.08 -3.09
CA GLY A 137 -19.85 -2.99 -4.07
C GLY A 137 -20.65 -4.13 -3.47
N GLY A 138 -21.03 -4.06 -2.19
CA GLY A 138 -21.94 -5.04 -1.57
C GLY A 138 -21.30 -6.35 -1.14
N ASN A 139 -20.05 -6.66 -1.54
CA ASN A 139 -19.37 -7.89 -1.15
C ASN A 139 -18.49 -7.67 0.09
N GLY A 140 -18.97 -8.06 1.25
CA GLY A 140 -18.22 -7.95 2.52
C GLY A 140 -17.18 -9.05 2.76
N GLY A 141 -16.94 -9.95 1.80
CA GLY A 141 -15.99 -11.07 1.96
C GLY A 141 -14.52 -10.63 2.02
N HIS A 142 -13.68 -11.41 2.73
CA HIS A 142 -12.26 -11.10 2.90
C HIS A 142 -11.44 -11.21 1.60
N ASN A 143 -11.82 -12.06 0.67
CA ASN A 143 -10.97 -12.50 -0.44
C ASN A 143 -11.34 -11.85 -1.78
N GLY A 144 -12.06 -10.75 -1.76
CA GLY A 144 -12.59 -10.16 -2.97
C GLY A 144 -13.72 -10.99 -3.57
N GLY A 145 -14.40 -10.43 -4.52
CA GLY A 145 -15.49 -11.08 -5.23
C GLY A 145 -16.15 -10.11 -6.18
N GLU A 146 -17.08 -10.61 -6.99
CA GLU A 146 -17.84 -9.72 -7.84
C GLU A 146 -18.73 -8.80 -6.98
N GLY A 147 -18.64 -7.49 -7.24
CA GLY A 147 -19.53 -6.51 -6.63
C GLY A 147 -20.92 -6.50 -7.26
N ASP A 148 -21.79 -5.69 -6.69
CA ASP A 148 -23.18 -5.50 -7.15
C ASP A 148 -23.31 -4.55 -8.34
N GLY A 149 -22.20 -4.03 -8.87
CA GLY A 149 -22.16 -3.06 -9.96
C GLY A 149 -22.02 -1.61 -9.49
N THR A 150 -21.93 -1.37 -8.18
CA THR A 150 -21.71 -0.01 -7.63
C THR A 150 -20.47 0.63 -8.25
N LYS A 151 -20.66 1.85 -8.79
CA LYS A 151 -19.63 2.60 -9.50
C LYS A 151 -19.67 4.08 -9.15
N VAL A 152 -18.56 4.62 -8.73
CA VAL A 152 -18.35 6.05 -8.55
C VAL A 152 -17.52 6.59 -9.72
N ILE A 153 -18.00 7.65 -10.37
CA ILE A 153 -17.26 8.44 -11.37
C ILE A 153 -17.08 9.83 -10.78
N ILE A 154 -15.86 10.17 -10.39
CA ILE A 154 -15.58 11.47 -9.76
C ILE A 154 -14.57 12.27 -10.56
N LYS A 155 -14.86 13.58 -10.79
CA LYS A 155 -14.05 14.46 -11.63
C LYS A 155 -13.88 15.84 -11.02
N ASP A 156 -12.74 16.48 -11.30
CA ASP A 156 -12.49 17.90 -11.07
C ASP A 156 -12.85 18.32 -9.63
N SER A 157 -12.55 17.50 -8.65
CA SER A 157 -13.03 17.66 -7.28
C SER A 157 -11.88 17.75 -6.28
N ILE A 158 -12.15 18.40 -5.14
CA ILE A 158 -11.21 18.56 -4.04
C ILE A 158 -11.70 17.72 -2.86
N ILE A 159 -10.84 16.88 -2.30
CA ILE A 159 -11.15 16.04 -1.14
C ILE A 159 -10.10 16.29 -0.07
N THR A 160 -10.53 16.69 1.13
CA THR A 160 -9.66 16.87 2.28
C THR A 160 -10.20 16.07 3.46
N THR A 161 -9.37 15.20 4.05
CA THR A 161 -9.70 14.48 5.28
C THR A 161 -8.66 14.77 6.35
N THR A 162 -9.08 14.88 7.62
CA THR A 162 -8.17 15.19 8.75
C THR A 162 -8.17 14.13 9.84
N GLY A 163 -9.24 13.36 9.98
CA GLY A 163 -9.37 12.34 11.02
C GLY A 163 -8.55 11.08 10.74
N ASP A 164 -8.20 10.35 11.80
CA ASP A 164 -7.57 9.03 11.70
C ASP A 164 -8.53 8.01 11.08
N GLY A 165 -8.01 7.10 10.24
CA GLY A 165 -8.81 6.13 9.52
C GLY A 165 -9.70 6.74 8.42
N SER A 166 -9.37 7.94 7.94
CA SER A 166 -10.19 8.71 7.00
C SER A 166 -9.45 8.92 5.68
N GLY A 167 -9.47 7.91 4.81
CA GLY A 167 -8.87 7.97 3.49
C GLY A 167 -9.56 8.98 2.55
N GLY A 168 -8.90 9.31 1.45
CA GLY A 168 -9.44 10.24 0.45
C GLY A 168 -10.52 9.59 -0.40
N THR A 169 -10.15 8.72 -1.32
CA THR A 169 -11.06 7.82 -2.05
C THR A 169 -10.91 6.41 -1.52
N MET A 170 -12.03 5.74 -1.30
CA MET A 170 -12.11 4.40 -0.75
C MET A 170 -12.96 3.50 -1.62
N THR A 171 -12.49 2.28 -1.90
CA THR A 171 -13.21 1.29 -2.70
C THR A 171 -13.12 -0.07 -2.01
N THR A 172 -14.25 -0.69 -1.74
CA THR A 172 -14.32 -2.01 -1.09
C THR A 172 -15.47 -2.85 -1.64
N GLY A 173 -15.48 -4.11 -1.27
CA GLY A 173 -16.63 -4.98 -1.55
C GLY A 173 -16.90 -5.21 -3.03
N GLY A 174 -15.89 -5.11 -3.90
CA GLY A 174 -16.05 -5.24 -5.34
C GLY A 174 -16.58 -3.97 -6.03
N GLY A 175 -16.57 -2.82 -5.35
CA GLY A 175 -16.93 -1.53 -5.94
C GLY A 175 -15.97 -1.07 -7.03
N ILE A 176 -16.38 -0.06 -7.78
CA ILE A 176 -15.58 0.53 -8.86
C ILE A 176 -15.46 2.03 -8.61
N THR A 177 -14.24 2.56 -8.70
CA THR A 177 -13.99 4.01 -8.67
C THR A 177 -13.24 4.45 -9.91
N ASN A 178 -13.82 5.38 -10.67
CA ASN A 178 -13.17 6.09 -11.78
C ASN A 178 -12.97 7.54 -11.37
N ALA A 179 -11.71 7.93 -11.11
CA ALA A 179 -11.36 9.27 -10.67
C ALA A 179 -10.57 10.00 -11.76
N SER A 180 -10.86 11.27 -11.97
CA SER A 180 -10.06 12.09 -12.88
C SER A 180 -9.86 13.51 -12.33
N ASN A 181 -8.62 14.01 -12.45
CA ASN A 181 -8.24 15.37 -12.09
C ASN A 181 -8.66 15.78 -10.67
N LEU A 182 -8.40 14.92 -9.67
CA LEU A 182 -8.71 15.22 -8.28
C LEU A 182 -7.54 15.92 -7.58
N THR A 183 -7.87 16.72 -6.57
CA THR A 183 -6.92 17.16 -5.55
C THR A 183 -7.32 16.51 -4.23
N VAL A 184 -6.55 15.53 -3.79
CA VAL A 184 -6.82 14.76 -2.56
C VAL A 184 -5.74 15.05 -1.54
N THR A 185 -6.13 15.40 -0.32
CA THR A 185 -5.22 15.57 0.82
C THR A 185 -5.77 14.85 2.03
N THR A 186 -5.00 13.91 2.59
CA THR A 186 -5.34 13.23 3.84
C THR A 186 -4.30 13.53 4.92
N ASN A 187 -4.74 13.79 6.15
CA ASN A 187 -3.86 14.21 7.24
C ASN A 187 -3.85 13.25 8.43
N GLY A 188 -4.85 12.38 8.56
CA GLY A 188 -4.96 11.43 9.67
C GLY A 188 -4.01 10.24 9.55
N GLN A 189 -3.81 9.54 10.65
CA GLN A 189 -3.14 8.24 10.66
C GLN A 189 -4.01 7.20 9.96
N SER A 190 -3.39 6.22 9.28
CA SER A 190 -4.08 5.14 8.53
C SER A 190 -5.11 5.69 7.52
N SER A 191 -4.74 6.75 6.80
CA SER A 191 -5.60 7.54 5.92
C SER A 191 -4.96 7.73 4.55
N ALA A 192 -4.83 6.64 3.78
CA ALA A 192 -4.26 6.70 2.44
C ALA A 192 -5.09 7.61 1.51
N ALA A 193 -4.43 8.28 0.55
CA ALA A 193 -5.12 9.18 -0.38
C ALA A 193 -5.99 8.40 -1.39
N ILE A 194 -5.47 7.28 -1.91
CA ILE A 194 -6.20 6.27 -2.68
C ILE A 194 -6.16 4.99 -1.87
N ARG A 195 -7.33 4.49 -1.48
CA ARG A 195 -7.40 3.33 -0.59
C ARG A 195 -8.40 2.31 -1.09
N THR A 196 -8.03 1.05 -0.97
CA THR A 196 -8.94 -0.09 -1.04
C THR A 196 -8.83 -0.90 0.24
N ASP A 197 -9.81 -1.74 0.53
CA ASP A 197 -9.79 -2.62 1.69
C ASP A 197 -10.61 -3.88 1.38
N ARG A 198 -11.00 -4.63 2.41
CA ARG A 198 -11.69 -5.92 2.36
C ARG A 198 -12.73 -6.00 1.24
N GLY A 199 -12.73 -7.13 0.53
CA GLY A 199 -13.64 -7.37 -0.59
C GLY A 199 -13.14 -6.85 -1.93
N GLY A 200 -12.03 -6.12 -1.95
CA GLY A 200 -11.41 -5.65 -3.18
C GLY A 200 -12.25 -4.67 -3.99
N GLY A 201 -11.99 -4.61 -5.27
CA GLY A 201 -12.65 -3.74 -6.24
C GLY A 201 -11.71 -3.34 -7.35
N THR A 202 -12.06 -2.30 -8.10
CA THR A 202 -11.20 -1.75 -9.16
C THR A 202 -11.18 -0.24 -9.09
N VAL A 203 -9.97 0.35 -9.15
CA VAL A 203 -9.78 1.79 -9.11
C VAL A 203 -9.02 2.25 -10.35
N TYR A 204 -9.58 3.19 -11.08
CA TYR A 204 -8.94 3.88 -12.20
C TYR A 204 -8.79 5.36 -11.87
N VAL A 205 -7.57 5.86 -11.99
CA VAL A 205 -7.25 7.28 -11.74
C VAL A 205 -6.53 7.83 -12.97
N ASP A 206 -6.99 8.99 -13.46
CA ASP A 206 -6.32 9.72 -14.54
C ASP A 206 -6.11 11.19 -14.15
N GLY A 207 -4.87 11.58 -13.94
CA GLY A 207 -4.48 12.93 -13.54
C GLY A 207 -4.79 13.25 -12.06
N GLY A 208 -4.39 14.45 -11.66
CA GLY A 208 -4.62 14.97 -10.33
C GLY A 208 -3.43 14.84 -9.38
N THR A 209 -3.66 15.26 -8.13
CA THR A 209 -2.66 15.24 -7.06
C THR A 209 -3.21 14.54 -5.82
N TYR A 210 -2.48 13.60 -5.30
CA TYR A 210 -2.89 12.77 -4.16
C TYR A 210 -1.80 12.83 -3.10
N THR A 211 -2.09 13.47 -1.98
CA THR A 211 -1.14 13.71 -0.90
C THR A 211 -1.64 13.10 0.40
N SER A 212 -0.81 12.28 1.03
CA SER A 212 -1.03 11.77 2.39
C SER A 212 0.04 12.30 3.35
N ASN A 213 -0.39 12.70 4.55
CA ASN A 213 0.47 13.34 5.56
C ASN A 213 0.55 12.55 6.87
N GLY A 214 -0.24 11.50 7.03
CA GLY A 214 -0.33 10.74 8.27
C GLY A 214 0.64 9.56 8.36
N LEU A 215 0.89 9.09 9.58
CA LEU A 215 1.62 7.85 9.81
C LEU A 215 0.79 6.65 9.32
N GLY A 216 1.42 5.69 8.66
CA GLY A 216 0.73 4.53 8.09
C GLY A 216 -0.32 4.93 7.03
N SER A 217 -0.05 6.03 6.34
CA SER A 217 -0.93 6.60 5.32
C SER A 217 -0.16 6.70 4.01
N PRO A 218 -0.01 5.60 3.27
CA PRO A 218 0.61 5.65 1.95
C PRO A 218 -0.20 6.53 0.99
N ALA A 219 0.42 6.97 -0.11
CA ALA A 219 -0.35 7.62 -1.15
C ALA A 219 -1.37 6.65 -1.77
N ILE A 220 -0.97 5.37 -1.93
CA ILE A 220 -1.86 4.29 -2.40
C ILE A 220 -1.74 3.07 -1.48
N TYR A 221 -2.88 2.58 -0.97
CA TYR A 221 -2.98 1.31 -0.27
C TYR A 221 -3.90 0.36 -1.05
N SER A 222 -3.37 -0.80 -1.47
CA SER A 222 -4.09 -1.73 -2.32
C SER A 222 -4.32 -3.10 -1.67
N THR A 223 -5.59 -3.46 -1.61
CA THR A 223 -6.12 -4.82 -1.47
C THR A 223 -7.02 -5.15 -2.67
N ALA A 224 -6.75 -4.55 -3.84
CA ALA A 224 -7.55 -4.60 -5.03
C ALA A 224 -6.71 -4.42 -6.30
N GLU A 225 -7.36 -4.15 -7.42
CA GLU A 225 -6.74 -3.75 -8.69
C GLU A 225 -6.79 -2.22 -8.83
N ILE A 226 -5.62 -1.57 -8.88
CA ILE A 226 -5.51 -0.11 -8.95
C ILE A 226 -4.65 0.29 -10.15
N HIS A 227 -5.21 1.15 -11.02
CA HIS A 227 -4.53 1.75 -12.17
C HIS A 227 -4.51 3.26 -12.00
N VAL A 228 -3.32 3.86 -12.04
CA VAL A 228 -3.14 5.31 -11.94
C VAL A 228 -2.31 5.81 -13.11
N ALA A 229 -2.80 6.83 -13.80
CA ALA A 229 -2.08 7.47 -14.90
C ALA A 229 -1.99 8.99 -14.69
N ASN A 230 -0.89 9.60 -15.15
CA ASN A 230 -0.72 11.06 -15.24
C ASN A 230 -0.88 11.81 -13.91
N ALA A 231 -0.59 11.17 -12.76
CA ALA A 231 -0.86 11.72 -11.44
C ALA A 231 0.41 12.04 -10.64
N ALA A 232 0.30 13.03 -9.76
CA ALA A 232 1.29 13.30 -8.72
C ALA A 232 0.85 12.63 -7.40
N LEU A 233 1.69 11.73 -6.88
CA LEU A 233 1.45 10.91 -5.71
C LEU A 233 2.48 11.26 -4.63
N VAL A 234 2.06 11.69 -3.46
CA VAL A 234 2.96 12.13 -2.40
C VAL A 234 2.57 11.52 -1.07
N SER A 235 3.52 10.85 -0.43
CA SER A 235 3.41 10.45 0.97
C SER A 235 4.49 11.14 1.81
N ASN A 236 4.06 11.92 2.79
CA ASN A 236 4.98 12.75 3.58
C ASN A 236 5.47 12.09 4.88
N LEU A 237 4.88 10.97 5.29
CA LEU A 237 5.24 10.32 6.58
C LEU A 237 5.10 8.79 6.53
N SER A 238 4.91 8.21 5.36
CA SER A 238 4.68 6.78 5.19
C SER A 238 5.26 6.30 3.86
N GLU A 239 5.02 5.06 3.54
CA GLU A 239 5.26 4.46 2.23
C GLU A 239 4.55 5.26 1.12
N GLY A 240 5.08 5.22 -0.08
CA GLY A 240 4.36 5.74 -1.26
C GLY A 240 3.22 4.81 -1.67
N VAL A 241 3.53 3.52 -1.67
CA VAL A 241 2.63 2.45 -2.07
C VAL A 241 2.74 1.27 -1.11
N CYS A 242 1.58 0.72 -0.72
CA CYS A 242 1.48 -0.59 -0.08
C CYS A 242 0.60 -1.51 -0.91
N ILE A 243 1.07 -2.73 -1.19
CA ILE A 243 0.29 -3.79 -1.85
C ILE A 243 0.20 -4.98 -0.92
N GLU A 244 -1.01 -5.37 -0.56
CA GLU A 244 -1.26 -6.50 0.32
C GLU A 244 -1.82 -7.69 -0.46
N GLY A 245 -1.14 -8.85 -0.36
CA GLY A 245 -1.61 -10.12 -0.90
C GLY A 245 -1.75 -10.17 -2.43
N LEU A 246 -2.71 -10.93 -2.91
CA LEU A 246 -3.03 -11.11 -4.34
C LEU A 246 -3.65 -9.85 -4.93
N ASN A 247 -2.89 -8.75 -5.01
CA ASN A 247 -3.41 -7.49 -5.51
C ASN A 247 -2.39 -6.77 -6.37
N SER A 248 -2.82 -5.69 -7.03
CA SER A 248 -1.99 -5.04 -8.03
C SER A 248 -2.09 -3.52 -8.01
N ILE A 249 -0.98 -2.90 -8.38
CA ILE A 249 -0.92 -1.46 -8.71
C ILE A 249 -0.16 -1.31 -10.02
N GLU A 250 -0.74 -0.55 -10.94
CA GLU A 250 -0.10 -0.11 -12.18
C GLU A 250 -0.05 1.42 -12.21
N LEU A 251 1.15 1.98 -12.41
CA LEU A 251 1.39 3.41 -12.53
C LEU A 251 1.91 3.72 -13.95
N THR A 252 1.28 4.67 -14.63
CA THR A 252 1.72 5.12 -15.97
C THR A 252 1.91 6.64 -15.97
N ASP A 253 3.12 7.09 -16.32
CA ASP A 253 3.48 8.51 -16.36
C ASP A 253 3.13 9.25 -15.06
N CYS A 254 3.36 8.61 -13.92
CA CYS A 254 3.11 9.18 -12.59
C CYS A 254 4.41 9.68 -11.94
N ASP A 255 4.28 10.72 -11.11
CA ASP A 255 5.34 11.18 -10.23
C ASP A 255 5.03 10.75 -8.80
N LEU A 256 5.75 9.75 -8.28
CA LEU A 256 5.60 9.24 -6.92
C LEU A 256 6.76 9.67 -6.03
N THR A 257 6.45 10.31 -4.92
CA THR A 257 7.43 10.66 -3.89
C THR A 257 6.97 10.15 -2.52
N ALA A 258 7.84 9.45 -1.82
CA ALA A 258 7.60 9.01 -0.45
C ALA A 258 8.69 9.46 0.51
N ASN A 259 8.28 9.78 1.74
CA ASN A 259 9.15 10.19 2.84
C ASN A 259 8.81 9.37 4.09
N ASN A 260 9.05 8.06 4.03
CA ASN A 260 8.78 7.16 5.14
C ASN A 260 9.85 7.32 6.23
N THR A 261 9.52 8.01 7.32
CA THR A 261 10.46 8.31 8.41
C THR A 261 10.20 7.52 9.68
N LYS A 262 9.17 6.69 9.67
CA LYS A 262 8.78 5.92 10.86
C LYS A 262 8.00 4.67 10.47
N CYS A 263 8.48 3.52 10.92
CA CYS A 263 7.78 2.25 10.78
C CYS A 263 6.39 2.31 11.41
N ASN A 264 5.43 1.67 10.78
CA ASN A 264 4.04 1.55 11.24
C ASN A 264 3.64 0.08 11.40
N GLY A 265 2.75 -0.21 12.35
CA GLY A 265 2.25 -1.56 12.58
C GLY A 265 3.37 -2.54 12.92
N ASN A 266 3.44 -3.64 12.18
CA ASN A 266 4.46 -4.67 12.33
C ASN A 266 5.70 -4.43 11.47
N ALA A 267 5.70 -3.43 10.58
CA ALA A 267 6.84 -3.10 9.75
C ALA A 267 8.06 -2.76 10.59
N THR A 268 9.21 -3.30 10.25
CA THR A 268 10.50 -2.99 10.88
C THR A 268 11.46 -2.29 9.92
N PHE A 269 11.06 -2.11 8.67
CA PHE A 269 11.77 -1.33 7.66
C PHE A 269 10.99 -0.04 7.33
N MET A 270 11.71 0.94 6.85
CA MET A 270 11.15 2.09 6.15
C MET A 270 11.40 1.87 4.66
N ASP A 271 10.37 2.09 3.86
CA ASP A 271 10.43 1.86 2.42
C ASP A 271 9.48 2.78 1.64
N THR A 272 9.60 2.76 0.32
CA THR A 272 8.77 3.55 -0.59
C THR A 272 7.68 2.70 -1.23
N ILE A 273 8.04 1.51 -1.69
CA ILE A 273 7.11 0.52 -2.24
C ILE A 273 7.16 -0.72 -1.35
N MET A 274 6.12 -0.93 -0.56
CA MET A 274 5.96 -2.10 0.29
C MET A 274 5.04 -3.12 -0.37
N ILE A 275 5.53 -4.35 -0.52
CA ILE A 275 4.76 -5.47 -1.06
C ILE A 275 4.79 -6.59 -0.04
N TYR A 276 3.63 -6.94 0.51
CA TYR A 276 3.57 -7.82 1.66
C TYR A 276 2.27 -8.61 1.76
N GLN A 277 2.26 -9.60 2.61
CA GLN A 277 1.04 -10.25 3.10
C GLN A 277 0.91 -10.01 4.58
N SER A 278 -0.16 -9.35 4.99
CA SER A 278 -0.47 -9.19 6.41
C SER A 278 -1.01 -10.49 7.04
N MET A 279 -1.22 -10.44 8.35
CA MET A 279 -1.85 -11.52 9.10
C MET A 279 -3.34 -11.27 9.36
N SER A 280 -3.90 -10.16 8.83
CA SER A 280 -5.29 -9.77 9.06
C SER A 280 -6.29 -10.69 8.34
N GLY A 281 -5.89 -11.24 7.19
CA GLY A 281 -6.77 -11.98 6.28
C GLY A 281 -7.69 -11.08 5.44
N ASP A 282 -7.44 -9.77 5.40
CA ASP A 282 -8.24 -8.82 4.61
C ASP A 282 -7.95 -8.94 3.11
N ALA A 283 -6.78 -9.42 2.74
CA ALA A 283 -6.41 -9.75 1.37
C ALA A 283 -6.12 -11.25 1.22
N ALA A 284 -6.51 -11.84 0.09
CA ALA A 284 -6.15 -13.20 -0.26
C ALA A 284 -4.64 -13.31 -0.49
N SER A 285 -4.05 -14.42 -0.05
CA SER A 285 -2.64 -14.72 -0.34
C SER A 285 -2.48 -15.06 -1.82
N GLY A 286 -1.42 -14.55 -2.42
CA GLY A 286 -1.11 -14.82 -3.83
C GLY A 286 0.11 -14.06 -4.31
N ASN A 287 0.17 -13.81 -5.61
CA ASN A 287 1.23 -13.06 -6.25
C ASN A 287 0.81 -11.59 -6.34
N SER A 288 1.56 -10.73 -5.66
CA SER A 288 1.36 -9.27 -5.73
C SER A 288 2.02 -8.72 -6.98
N THR A 289 1.44 -7.70 -7.60
CA THR A 289 2.02 -7.08 -8.80
C THR A 289 2.18 -5.57 -8.62
N PHE A 290 3.38 -5.07 -8.88
CA PHE A 290 3.66 -3.65 -9.04
C PHE A 290 4.25 -3.40 -10.42
N ALA A 291 3.63 -2.55 -11.21
CA ALA A 291 4.15 -2.12 -12.50
C ALA A 291 4.22 -0.61 -12.58
N MET A 292 5.33 -0.06 -13.11
CA MET A 292 5.45 1.37 -13.38
C MET A 292 6.12 1.61 -14.73
N THR A 293 5.47 2.43 -15.56
CA THR A 293 5.97 2.82 -16.88
C THR A 293 6.04 4.34 -16.97
N GLY A 294 7.21 4.87 -17.34
CA GLY A 294 7.44 6.31 -17.41
C GLY A 294 7.38 7.01 -16.05
N GLY A 295 7.37 8.33 -16.06
CA GLY A 295 7.29 9.14 -14.84
C GLY A 295 8.52 9.04 -13.93
N SER A 296 8.32 9.30 -12.62
CA SER A 296 9.40 9.28 -11.64
C SER A 296 9.00 8.63 -10.31
N LEU A 297 9.96 7.95 -9.67
CA LEU A 297 9.84 7.36 -8.33
C LEU A 297 10.97 7.91 -7.46
N THR A 298 10.61 8.65 -6.40
CA THR A 298 11.56 9.23 -5.44
C THR A 298 11.35 8.65 -4.05
N SER A 299 12.38 7.97 -3.54
CA SER A 299 12.49 7.54 -2.16
C SER A 299 13.31 8.58 -1.39
N LYS A 300 12.71 9.24 -0.40
CA LYS A 300 13.45 10.18 0.47
C LYS A 300 14.11 9.51 1.65
N ASN A 301 13.52 8.42 2.13
CA ASN A 301 14.04 7.62 3.24
C ASN A 301 13.67 6.15 3.05
N GLY A 302 14.57 5.27 3.47
CA GLY A 302 14.39 3.83 3.49
C GLY A 302 14.66 3.15 2.14
N HIS A 303 14.24 1.92 2.05
CA HIS A 303 14.42 1.10 0.85
C HIS A 303 13.48 1.55 -0.26
N MET A 304 13.93 1.53 -1.50
CA MET A 304 13.04 1.89 -2.60
C MET A 304 11.93 0.85 -2.79
N PHE A 305 12.29 -0.44 -2.71
CA PHE A 305 11.35 -1.56 -2.72
C PHE A 305 11.60 -2.48 -1.53
N HIS A 306 10.54 -2.97 -0.91
CA HIS A 306 10.61 -3.98 0.14
C HIS A 306 9.56 -5.07 -0.10
N VAL A 307 10.00 -6.33 -0.09
CA VAL A 307 9.12 -7.50 -0.30
C VAL A 307 9.25 -8.44 0.88
N THR A 308 8.13 -8.72 1.54
CA THR A 308 8.08 -9.60 2.70
C THR A 308 6.81 -10.43 2.76
N ASN A 309 6.92 -11.67 3.20
CA ASN A 309 5.81 -12.61 3.44
C ASN A 309 4.88 -12.84 2.24
N THR A 310 5.33 -12.59 1.00
CA THR A 310 4.54 -12.74 -0.23
C THR A 310 5.40 -13.14 -1.43
N ASN A 311 4.75 -13.49 -2.54
CA ASN A 311 5.35 -13.50 -3.87
C ASN A 311 5.05 -12.16 -4.54
N ALA A 312 6.03 -11.57 -5.21
CA ALA A 312 5.89 -10.28 -5.88
C ALA A 312 6.45 -10.32 -7.31
N ASP A 313 5.72 -9.74 -8.24
CA ASP A 313 6.22 -9.37 -9.56
C ASP A 313 6.31 -7.85 -9.65
N ILE A 314 7.53 -7.34 -9.91
CA ILE A 314 7.83 -5.91 -10.04
C ILE A 314 8.27 -5.67 -11.48
N GLU A 315 7.66 -4.72 -12.16
CA GLU A 315 8.04 -4.30 -13.50
C GLU A 315 8.29 -2.78 -13.54
N LEU A 316 9.48 -2.39 -14.01
CA LEU A 316 9.81 -1.00 -14.29
C LEU A 316 10.19 -0.84 -15.76
N ASN A 317 9.64 0.18 -16.40
CA ASN A 317 9.91 0.49 -17.80
C ASN A 317 10.14 1.99 -17.99
N GLY A 318 11.40 2.41 -18.13
CA GLY A 318 11.78 3.79 -18.39
C GLY A 318 11.40 4.77 -17.27
N VAL A 319 11.38 4.33 -16.01
CA VAL A 319 11.05 5.15 -14.84
C VAL A 319 12.30 5.89 -14.36
N LYS A 320 12.18 7.18 -14.08
CA LYS A 320 13.26 7.94 -13.45
C LYS A 320 13.29 7.64 -11.94
N LEU A 321 14.27 6.87 -11.49
CA LEU A 321 14.46 6.56 -10.08
C LEU A 321 15.36 7.59 -9.39
N THR A 322 14.99 7.98 -8.15
CA THR A 322 15.81 8.80 -7.26
C THR A 322 15.74 8.23 -5.85
N ASN A 323 16.88 7.81 -5.30
CA ASN A 323 16.97 7.39 -3.91
C ASN A 323 17.81 8.42 -3.14
N GLU A 324 17.20 9.14 -2.20
CA GLU A 324 17.84 10.15 -1.35
C GLU A 324 18.33 9.55 -0.03
N ASP A 325 17.97 8.29 0.29
CA ASP A 325 18.44 7.60 1.48
C ASP A 325 19.92 7.24 1.36
N THR A 326 20.69 7.49 2.42
CA THR A 326 22.14 7.28 2.43
C THR A 326 22.56 5.82 2.35
N ALA A 327 21.71 4.89 2.78
CA ALA A 327 21.96 3.46 2.62
C ALA A 327 21.80 3.01 1.16
N ASN A 328 21.08 3.79 0.36
CA ASN A 328 20.85 3.58 -1.06
C ASN A 328 20.47 2.12 -1.38
N VAL A 329 19.44 1.62 -0.72
CA VAL A 329 18.91 0.27 -0.99
C VAL A 329 17.86 0.33 -2.10
N LEU A 330 18.15 -0.34 -3.22
CA LEU A 330 17.21 -0.49 -4.33
C LEU A 330 16.05 -1.41 -3.95
N ILE A 331 16.37 -2.61 -3.48
CA ILE A 331 15.37 -3.60 -3.07
C ILE A 331 15.87 -4.42 -1.89
N SER A 332 14.98 -4.72 -0.97
CA SER A 332 15.16 -5.77 0.02
C SER A 332 14.07 -6.84 -0.09
N VAL A 333 14.48 -8.11 -0.07
CA VAL A 333 13.60 -9.27 -0.03
C VAL A 333 13.98 -10.09 1.19
N CYS A 334 13.24 -9.95 2.27
CA CYS A 334 13.61 -10.56 3.55
C CYS A 334 12.42 -10.64 4.50
N ASP A 335 12.64 -11.35 5.62
CA ASP A 335 11.68 -11.36 6.71
C ASP A 335 11.52 -9.96 7.31
N ASP A 336 10.30 -9.65 7.72
CA ASP A 336 9.91 -8.48 8.48
C ASP A 336 8.95 -8.90 9.60
N GLY A 337 8.35 -7.96 10.31
CA GLY A 337 7.41 -8.23 11.41
C GLY A 337 6.10 -8.93 11.02
N TRP A 338 5.99 -9.43 9.81
CA TRP A 338 4.76 -10.00 9.22
C TRP A 338 4.76 -11.54 9.17
N ASN A 339 5.39 -12.24 10.11
CA ASN A 339 5.44 -13.71 10.12
C ASN A 339 6.02 -14.32 8.84
N GLY A 340 7.27 -14.05 8.59
CA GLY A 340 8.00 -14.50 7.43
C GLY A 340 7.80 -15.94 7.01
N GLY A 341 8.20 -16.25 5.81
CA GLY A 341 8.20 -17.61 5.29
C GLY A 341 8.14 -17.72 3.79
N ASN A 342 7.72 -16.69 3.08
CA ASN A 342 7.72 -16.71 1.63
C ASN A 342 8.05 -15.30 1.10
N ASN A 343 9.34 -15.00 1.07
CA ASN A 343 9.83 -13.73 0.55
C ASN A 343 10.39 -14.00 -0.84
N LYS A 344 9.57 -13.81 -1.87
CA LYS A 344 9.97 -14.08 -3.24
C LYS A 344 9.62 -12.91 -4.15
N ALA A 345 10.58 -12.46 -4.94
CA ALA A 345 10.37 -11.41 -5.93
C ALA A 345 10.92 -11.80 -7.30
N THR A 346 10.18 -11.40 -8.34
CA THR A 346 10.69 -11.25 -9.70
C THR A 346 10.71 -9.76 -10.02
N PHE A 347 11.87 -9.22 -10.37
CA PHE A 347 12.03 -7.81 -10.72
C PHE A 347 12.48 -7.73 -12.20
N ASN A 348 11.63 -7.16 -13.04
CA ASN A 348 11.87 -6.96 -14.45
C ASN A 348 12.16 -5.48 -14.72
N ALA A 349 13.36 -5.18 -15.18
CA ALA A 349 13.79 -3.84 -15.57
C ALA A 349 13.90 -3.76 -17.09
N LYS A 350 13.16 -2.85 -17.70
CA LYS A 350 13.17 -2.62 -19.16
C LYS A 350 13.56 -1.18 -19.43
N ALA A 351 14.60 -0.97 -20.26
CA ALA A 351 15.11 0.37 -20.56
C ALA A 351 15.28 1.23 -19.29
N GLN A 352 15.89 0.63 -18.24
CA GLN A 352 15.82 1.13 -16.89
C GLN A 352 17.23 1.30 -16.29
N ASP A 353 17.50 2.47 -15.71
CA ASP A 353 18.68 2.70 -14.90
C ASP A 353 18.37 2.40 -13.43
N LEU A 354 19.06 1.41 -12.88
CA LEU A 354 18.95 0.99 -11.49
C LEU A 354 20.22 1.37 -10.70
N ALA A 355 20.07 1.85 -9.50
CA ALA A 355 21.21 2.13 -8.61
C ALA A 355 20.88 1.71 -7.16
N GLY A 356 21.90 1.14 -6.47
CA GLY A 356 21.81 0.80 -5.06
C GLY A 356 22.00 -0.68 -4.73
N ALA A 357 21.91 -0.98 -3.44
CA ALA A 357 22.06 -2.34 -2.93
C ALA A 357 20.85 -3.21 -3.26
N VAL A 358 21.10 -4.44 -3.63
CA VAL A 358 20.11 -5.51 -3.79
C VAL A 358 20.31 -6.47 -2.61
N LEU A 359 19.41 -6.38 -1.63
CA LEU A 359 19.52 -7.13 -0.38
C LEU A 359 18.54 -8.30 -0.37
N VAL A 360 19.05 -9.53 -0.28
CA VAL A 360 18.23 -10.74 -0.28
C VAL A 360 18.62 -11.59 0.91
N GLY A 361 17.73 -11.67 1.90
CA GLY A 361 17.98 -12.41 3.13
C GLY A 361 17.94 -13.93 2.92
N ASN A 362 18.49 -14.66 3.90
CA ASN A 362 18.38 -16.10 3.93
C ASN A 362 16.90 -16.53 3.86
N ASN A 363 16.59 -17.63 3.22
CA ASN A 363 15.24 -18.14 2.93
C ASN A 363 14.40 -17.24 1.99
N SER A 364 15.02 -16.25 1.36
CA SER A 364 14.38 -15.36 0.40
C SER A 364 14.88 -15.62 -1.02
N THR A 365 14.10 -15.24 -2.01
CA THR A 365 14.42 -15.47 -3.42
C THR A 365 14.18 -14.21 -4.24
N LEU A 366 15.15 -13.85 -5.08
CA LEU A 366 15.01 -12.78 -6.07
C LEU A 366 15.47 -13.26 -7.46
N ALA A 367 14.64 -13.04 -8.47
CA ALA A 367 15.04 -13.05 -9.86
C ALA A 367 15.04 -11.61 -10.38
N LEU A 368 16.20 -11.06 -10.74
CA LEU A 368 16.34 -9.72 -11.31
C LEU A 368 16.75 -9.82 -12.78
N ASN A 369 15.89 -9.31 -13.66
CA ASN A 369 16.05 -9.37 -15.11
C ASN A 369 16.24 -7.97 -15.67
N LEU A 370 17.38 -7.70 -16.31
CA LEU A 370 17.69 -6.45 -16.98
C LEU A 370 17.65 -6.65 -18.49
N THR A 371 16.79 -5.89 -19.15
CA THR A 371 16.55 -5.98 -20.59
C THR A 371 16.50 -4.60 -21.24
N GLU A 372 16.59 -4.57 -22.56
CA GLU A 372 16.45 -3.36 -23.39
C GLU A 372 17.47 -2.27 -23.05
N GLY A 373 18.71 -2.68 -22.70
CA GLY A 373 19.80 -1.77 -22.38
C GLY A 373 19.73 -1.22 -20.94
N SER A 374 19.04 -1.90 -20.04
CA SER A 374 18.99 -1.54 -18.64
C SER A 374 20.36 -1.60 -17.97
N THR A 375 20.58 -0.74 -16.98
CA THR A 375 21.83 -0.71 -16.20
C THR A 375 21.54 -0.96 -14.73
N LEU A 376 22.48 -1.61 -14.04
CA LEU A 376 22.52 -1.69 -12.58
C LEU A 376 23.89 -1.17 -12.11
N GLU A 377 23.87 -0.15 -11.24
CA GLU A 377 25.05 0.26 -10.49
C GLU A 377 24.83 -0.10 -9.02
N GLY A 378 25.40 -1.23 -8.57
CA GLY A 378 25.09 -1.74 -7.25
C GLY A 378 25.77 -3.05 -6.91
N TYR A 379 25.34 -3.64 -5.81
CA TYR A 379 25.85 -4.93 -5.36
C TYR A 379 24.73 -5.80 -4.78
N VAL A 380 25.01 -7.09 -4.65
CA VAL A 380 24.10 -8.08 -4.04
C VAL A 380 24.69 -8.59 -2.74
N ASP A 381 23.94 -8.48 -1.64
CA ASP A 381 24.36 -8.97 -0.32
C ASP A 381 23.16 -9.56 0.46
N GLY A 382 23.48 -10.34 1.50
CA GLY A 382 22.53 -10.90 2.46
C GLY A 382 22.66 -10.31 3.87
N ASN A 383 23.56 -9.35 4.09
CA ASN A 383 23.68 -8.65 5.38
C ASN A 383 22.58 -7.57 5.47
N ILE A 384 21.55 -7.86 6.23
CA ILE A 384 20.37 -7.00 6.34
C ILE A 384 20.15 -6.63 7.81
N VAL A 385 19.99 -5.34 8.05
CA VAL A 385 19.57 -4.79 9.34
C VAL A 385 18.29 -3.98 9.14
N ASN A 386 17.40 -4.03 10.13
CA ASN A 386 16.17 -3.25 10.10
C ASN A 386 16.38 -1.80 10.63
N ALA A 387 15.32 -1.01 10.62
CA ALA A 387 15.35 0.39 11.08
C ALA A 387 15.75 0.55 12.57
N ALA A 388 15.61 -0.50 13.38
CA ALA A 388 16.07 -0.53 14.77
C ALA A 388 17.52 -1.04 14.92
N ASN A 389 18.28 -1.19 13.82
CA ASN A 389 19.63 -1.77 13.77
C ASN A 389 19.70 -3.22 14.29
N GLN A 390 18.62 -3.98 14.17
CA GLN A 390 18.61 -5.40 14.48
C GLN A 390 18.95 -6.19 13.22
N THR A 391 19.82 -7.21 13.37
CA THR A 391 20.18 -8.10 12.27
C THR A 391 18.99 -8.99 11.89
N VAL A 392 18.57 -8.89 10.64
CA VAL A 392 17.51 -9.72 10.04
C VAL A 392 18.11 -10.90 9.30
N SER A 393 19.23 -10.70 8.60
CA SER A 393 19.96 -11.74 7.87
C SER A 393 21.44 -11.44 7.86
N THR A 394 22.27 -12.48 7.73
CA THR A 394 23.72 -12.40 7.52
C THR A 394 24.19 -13.21 6.31
N GLU A 395 23.27 -13.87 5.62
CA GLU A 395 23.56 -14.73 4.49
C GLU A 395 22.67 -14.33 3.30
N VAL A 396 23.24 -14.35 2.10
CA VAL A 396 22.49 -14.09 0.88
C VAL A 396 21.57 -15.29 0.58
N GLY A 397 20.33 -14.98 0.23
CA GLY A 397 19.34 -15.96 -0.22
C GLY A 397 19.60 -16.47 -1.62
N THR A 398 18.55 -16.95 -2.28
CA THR A 398 18.64 -17.40 -3.68
C THR A 398 18.48 -16.19 -4.61
N VAL A 399 19.52 -15.85 -5.35
CA VAL A 399 19.53 -14.72 -6.28
C VAL A 399 19.91 -15.18 -7.68
N THR A 400 19.04 -14.91 -8.65
CA THR A 400 19.31 -15.08 -10.07
C THR A 400 19.36 -13.72 -10.74
N ILE A 401 20.45 -13.40 -11.44
CA ILE A 401 20.58 -12.18 -12.24
C ILE A 401 20.65 -12.56 -13.70
N THR A 402 19.79 -11.95 -14.53
CA THR A 402 19.80 -12.10 -15.98
C THR A 402 20.05 -10.76 -16.66
N LEU A 403 21.07 -10.69 -17.50
CA LEU A 403 21.35 -9.56 -18.38
C LEU A 403 21.13 -9.97 -19.83
N ASP A 404 20.38 -9.18 -20.58
CA ASP A 404 20.39 -9.30 -22.03
C ASP A 404 21.71 -8.79 -22.62
N THR A 405 21.87 -8.85 -23.95
CA THR A 405 23.11 -8.49 -24.62
C THR A 405 23.47 -7.01 -24.53
N ASN A 406 22.53 -6.14 -24.23
CA ASN A 406 22.70 -4.70 -24.19
C ASN A 406 22.72 -4.11 -22.77
N SER A 407 22.31 -4.90 -21.78
CA SER A 407 22.23 -4.49 -20.38
C SER A 407 23.57 -4.73 -19.67
N THR A 408 23.87 -3.90 -18.67
CA THR A 408 25.14 -3.95 -17.92
C THR A 408 24.92 -3.89 -16.42
N TRP A 409 25.89 -4.45 -15.67
CA TRP A 409 25.95 -4.37 -14.23
C TRP A 409 27.33 -3.88 -13.77
N THR A 410 27.38 -2.68 -13.19
CA THR A 410 28.59 -2.13 -12.58
C THR A 410 28.58 -2.46 -11.08
N LEU A 411 29.60 -3.18 -10.61
CA LEU A 411 29.72 -3.55 -9.21
C LEU A 411 30.17 -2.36 -8.38
N THR A 412 29.54 -2.15 -7.22
CA THR A 412 29.95 -1.15 -6.22
C THR A 412 30.51 -1.79 -4.94
N ALA A 413 30.35 -3.11 -4.78
CA ALA A 413 30.98 -3.96 -3.79
C ALA A 413 31.07 -5.40 -4.33
N ASP A 414 31.81 -6.26 -3.62
CA ASP A 414 31.77 -7.70 -3.92
C ASP A 414 30.33 -8.21 -3.82
N SER A 415 29.91 -9.02 -4.78
CA SER A 415 28.53 -9.45 -4.95
C SER A 415 28.42 -10.96 -5.01
N HIS A 416 27.37 -11.49 -4.38
CA HIS A 416 27.13 -12.92 -4.28
C HIS A 416 25.77 -13.28 -4.87
N VAL A 417 25.74 -14.13 -5.90
CA VAL A 417 24.52 -14.62 -6.52
C VAL A 417 24.54 -16.15 -6.63
N THR A 418 23.37 -16.76 -6.69
CA THR A 418 23.24 -18.22 -6.91
C THR A 418 23.45 -18.55 -8.38
N GLU A 419 22.92 -17.69 -9.28
CA GLU A 419 22.98 -17.89 -10.72
C GLU A 419 23.15 -16.55 -11.45
N PHE A 420 23.94 -16.57 -12.51
CA PHE A 420 24.11 -15.45 -13.43
C PHE A 420 23.92 -15.93 -14.87
N THR A 421 23.03 -15.27 -15.59
CA THR A 421 22.80 -15.49 -17.02
C THR A 421 23.11 -14.20 -17.78
N GLY A 422 24.06 -14.27 -18.72
CA GLY A 422 24.49 -13.13 -19.51
C GLY A 422 25.93 -13.27 -19.98
N THR A 423 26.46 -12.24 -20.63
CA THR A 423 27.86 -12.17 -21.01
C THR A 423 28.69 -11.59 -19.88
N ALA A 424 29.74 -12.28 -19.43
CA ALA A 424 30.61 -11.81 -18.33
C ALA A 424 31.18 -10.40 -18.60
N ALA A 425 31.47 -10.04 -19.84
CA ALA A 425 31.92 -8.70 -20.21
C ALA A 425 30.90 -7.59 -20.01
N ASN A 426 29.61 -7.92 -19.80
CA ASN A 426 28.58 -6.94 -19.42
C ASN A 426 28.57 -6.66 -17.90
N VAL A 427 29.37 -7.40 -17.13
CA VAL A 427 29.62 -7.11 -15.72
C VAL A 427 30.90 -6.26 -15.65
N ILE A 428 30.79 -5.03 -15.19
CA ILE A 428 31.89 -4.09 -14.98
C ILE A 428 32.34 -4.24 -13.55
N ALA A 429 33.51 -4.87 -13.36
CA ALA A 429 34.01 -5.26 -12.04
C ALA A 429 34.32 -4.06 -11.13
N ASN A 430 34.84 -2.96 -11.69
CA ASN A 430 35.13 -1.71 -10.94
C ASN A 430 35.97 -1.95 -9.66
N GLY A 431 36.87 -2.96 -9.69
CA GLY A 431 37.70 -3.34 -8.53
C GLY A 431 37.05 -4.33 -7.55
N HIS A 432 35.87 -4.83 -7.85
CA HIS A 432 35.12 -5.79 -7.06
C HIS A 432 34.95 -7.13 -7.79
N THR A 433 34.42 -8.13 -7.10
CA THR A 433 34.26 -9.47 -7.62
C THR A 433 32.79 -9.91 -7.57
N LEU A 434 32.29 -10.46 -8.67
CA LEU A 434 31.03 -11.20 -8.70
C LEU A 434 31.30 -12.68 -8.42
N TYR A 435 30.72 -13.20 -7.36
CA TYR A 435 30.74 -14.62 -7.02
C TYR A 435 29.41 -15.27 -7.47
N VAL A 436 29.51 -16.26 -8.34
CA VAL A 436 28.37 -17.08 -8.77
C VAL A 436 28.49 -18.45 -8.12
N ASN A 437 27.54 -18.78 -7.26
CA ASN A 437 27.59 -20.01 -6.45
C ASN A 437 28.95 -20.22 -5.77
N GLY A 438 29.48 -19.15 -5.16
CA GLY A 438 30.75 -19.13 -4.44
C GLY A 438 32.01 -19.12 -5.31
N THR A 439 31.86 -19.11 -6.64
CA THR A 439 32.99 -19.07 -7.57
C THR A 439 33.11 -17.71 -8.25
N ALA A 440 34.28 -17.09 -8.23
CA ALA A 440 34.50 -15.80 -8.88
C ALA A 440 34.24 -15.89 -10.40
N LEU A 441 33.41 -15.01 -10.92
CA LEU A 441 33.16 -14.90 -12.36
C LEU A 441 34.39 -14.31 -13.05
N THR A 442 34.87 -14.95 -14.09
CA THR A 442 36.00 -14.49 -14.90
C THR A 442 35.53 -13.88 -16.23
N GLY A 443 36.33 -12.97 -16.80
CA GLY A 443 36.02 -12.31 -18.07
C GLY A 443 35.10 -11.08 -17.90
N THR A 444 34.99 -10.54 -16.72
CA THR A 444 34.38 -9.23 -16.43
C THR A 444 35.29 -8.09 -16.93
N ASN A 445 34.72 -6.93 -17.22
CA ASN A 445 35.45 -5.72 -17.67
C ASN A 445 35.95 -4.91 -16.46
#